data_fe926cf62c790f822d7e4d3c4e56aa6f
#
_entry.id   fe926cf62c790f822d7e4d3c4e56aa6f
#
_cell.length_a   1.000
_cell.length_b   1.000
_cell.length_c   1.000
_cell.angle_alpha   90.00
_cell.angle_beta   90.00
_cell.angle_gamma   90.00
#
_symmetry.space_group_name_H-M   'P 1'
#
loop_
_entity.id
_entity.type
_entity.pdbx_description
1 polymer ?
#
loop_
_entity_poly.entity_id
_entity_poly.type
_entity_poly.pdbx_seq_one_letter_code
_entity_poly.pdbx_strand_id
1 'polypeptide(L)'
;MSKEDLSADTEVVLLLCGRFGGEKQEAYPPLAPREYGELAKWLKALALRPSDLLTDAGRVALASVQEARLERKRVEFLLGRGTAMALALERWARGGLWVISRADVGSFPQRLKDRLKNAAPPLLYGAGDKALLEKGGLAIIGSRDASESALSFTRGLAARCAHEGLAVVSGGARGVDAAA
;
A
#
# COMPACT_ATOMS: atom_id res chain seq x y z
N MET A 1 11.72 -10.87 -2.65
CA MET A 1 10.54 -10.76 -3.54
C MET A 1 11.06 -10.37 -4.92
N SER A 2 10.93 -11.22 -5.89
CA SER A 2 11.27 -10.91 -7.27
C SER A 2 10.04 -10.33 -7.99
N LYS A 3 10.23 -9.80 -9.20
CA LYS A 3 9.09 -9.38 -10.04
C LYS A 3 8.13 -10.55 -10.30
N GLU A 4 8.64 -11.78 -10.30
CA GLU A 4 7.88 -13.02 -10.51
C GLU A 4 6.90 -13.35 -9.36
N ASP A 5 7.08 -12.71 -8.19
CA ASP A 5 6.21 -12.91 -7.02
C ASP A 5 5.00 -11.95 -6.98
N LEU A 6 4.93 -10.97 -7.89
CA LEU A 6 3.83 -10.00 -7.96
C LEU A 6 2.77 -10.44 -8.96
N SER A 7 1.50 -10.24 -8.61
CA SER A 7 0.44 -10.37 -9.61
C SER A 7 0.54 -9.27 -10.67
N ALA A 8 0.10 -9.55 -11.90
CA ALA A 8 0.06 -8.55 -12.97
C ALA A 8 -0.76 -7.30 -12.58
N ASP A 9 -1.81 -7.48 -11.79
CA ASP A 9 -2.59 -6.37 -11.27
C ASP A 9 -1.79 -5.52 -10.28
N THR A 10 -1.05 -6.14 -9.37
CA THR A 10 -0.18 -5.44 -8.41
C THR A 10 0.95 -4.69 -9.10
N GLU A 11 1.52 -5.23 -10.17
CA GLU A 11 2.50 -4.49 -10.99
C GLU A 11 1.91 -3.17 -11.50
N VAL A 12 0.70 -3.20 -12.07
CA VAL A 12 0.05 -2.00 -12.58
C VAL A 12 -0.34 -1.04 -11.46
N VAL A 13 -0.87 -1.53 -10.35
CA VAL A 13 -1.14 -0.68 -9.19
C VAL A 13 0.13 -0.02 -8.68
N LEU A 14 1.25 -0.74 -8.69
CA LEU A 14 2.55 -0.23 -8.31
C LEU A 14 3.05 0.85 -9.28
N LEU A 15 2.92 0.62 -10.60
CA LEU A 15 3.22 1.64 -11.60
C LEU A 15 2.42 2.93 -11.39
N LEU A 16 1.15 2.83 -11.07
CA LEU A 16 0.25 3.98 -10.93
C LEU A 16 0.44 4.72 -9.60
N CYS A 17 0.67 4.01 -8.50
CA CYS A 17 0.61 4.54 -7.15
C CYS A 17 1.95 4.50 -6.41
N GLY A 18 2.92 3.72 -6.88
CA GLY A 18 4.21 3.53 -6.23
C GLY A 18 5.10 4.77 -6.29
N ARG A 19 5.91 4.96 -5.23
CA ARG A 19 6.99 5.95 -5.18
C ARG A 19 8.31 5.20 -5.21
N PHE A 20 9.04 5.31 -6.32
CA PHE A 20 10.23 4.48 -6.54
C PHE A 20 11.51 5.12 -5.99
N GLY A 21 11.42 6.38 -5.57
CA GLY A 21 12.57 7.16 -5.12
C GLY A 21 13.41 7.63 -6.31
N GLY A 22 14.12 8.70 -6.11
CA GLY A 22 15.01 9.32 -7.10
C GLY A 22 15.20 10.79 -6.75
N GLU A 23 16.36 11.35 -7.10
CA GLU A 23 16.66 12.77 -6.91
C GLU A 23 15.87 13.67 -7.87
N LYS A 24 15.39 13.11 -8.98
CA LYS A 24 14.61 13.85 -9.99
C LYS A 24 13.12 13.79 -9.68
N GLN A 25 12.51 14.98 -9.65
CA GLN A 25 11.07 15.11 -9.58
C GLN A 25 10.44 14.48 -10.84
N GLU A 26 9.53 13.50 -10.65
CA GLU A 26 8.78 12.92 -11.76
C GLU A 26 7.87 13.97 -12.40
N ALA A 27 7.65 13.89 -13.72
CA ALA A 27 6.80 14.81 -14.47
C ALA A 27 5.34 14.82 -13.95
N TYR A 28 4.88 13.67 -13.44
CA TYR A 28 3.56 13.52 -12.82
C TYR A 28 3.67 12.78 -11.48
N PRO A 29 2.93 13.25 -10.45
CA PRO A 29 2.89 12.53 -9.18
C PRO A 29 2.13 11.20 -9.30
N PRO A 30 2.49 10.15 -8.52
CA PRO A 30 1.70 8.94 -8.39
C PRO A 30 0.25 9.24 -7.98
N LEU A 31 -0.67 8.33 -8.31
CA LEU A 31 -2.07 8.47 -7.91
C LEU A 31 -2.22 8.38 -6.39
N ALA A 32 -2.98 9.31 -5.83
CA ALA A 32 -3.40 9.28 -4.44
C ALA A 32 -4.44 8.16 -4.21
N PRO A 33 -4.65 7.69 -2.96
CA PRO A 33 -5.59 6.61 -2.68
C PRO A 33 -7.01 6.83 -3.22
N ARG A 34 -7.51 8.06 -3.15
CA ARG A 34 -8.83 8.41 -3.69
C ARG A 34 -8.87 8.38 -5.20
N GLU A 35 -7.83 8.90 -5.87
CA GLU A 35 -7.70 8.87 -7.34
C GLU A 35 -7.65 7.43 -7.86
N TYR A 36 -6.86 6.58 -7.20
CA TYR A 36 -6.86 5.14 -7.52
C TYR A 36 -8.22 4.49 -7.26
N GLY A 37 -8.94 4.90 -6.20
CA GLY A 37 -10.29 4.45 -5.92
C GLY A 37 -11.28 4.76 -7.07
N GLU A 38 -11.19 5.95 -7.66
CA GLU A 38 -12.02 6.32 -8.82
C GLU A 38 -11.61 5.52 -10.08
N LEU A 39 -10.30 5.36 -10.33
CA LEU A 39 -9.82 4.49 -11.41
C LEU A 39 -10.32 3.05 -11.26
N ALA A 40 -10.24 2.48 -10.07
CA ALA A 40 -10.69 1.11 -9.81
C ALA A 40 -12.20 0.92 -10.03
N LYS A 41 -13.01 1.93 -9.70
CA LYS A 41 -14.46 1.92 -9.99
C LYS A 41 -14.72 1.98 -11.49
N TRP A 42 -14.02 2.86 -12.19
CA TRP A 42 -14.13 3.00 -13.64
C TRP A 42 -13.73 1.71 -14.36
N LEU A 43 -12.58 1.10 -13.99
CA LEU A 43 -12.17 -0.19 -14.53
C LEU A 43 -13.24 -1.27 -14.29
N LYS A 44 -13.79 -1.33 -13.07
CA LYS A 44 -14.85 -2.28 -12.75
C LYS A 44 -16.11 -2.08 -13.59
N ALA A 45 -16.49 -0.84 -13.87
CA ALA A 45 -17.63 -0.53 -14.75
C ALA A 45 -17.41 -1.00 -16.19
N LEU A 46 -16.17 -1.04 -16.65
CA LEU A 46 -15.77 -1.56 -17.96
C LEU A 46 -15.48 -3.08 -17.96
N ALA A 47 -15.67 -3.77 -16.83
CA ALA A 47 -15.27 -5.17 -16.62
C ALA A 47 -13.77 -5.42 -16.87
N LEU A 48 -12.91 -4.42 -16.63
CA LEU A 48 -11.46 -4.48 -16.77
C LEU A 48 -10.77 -4.64 -15.42
N ARG A 49 -9.60 -5.30 -15.45
CA ARG A 49 -8.67 -5.41 -14.34
C ARG A 49 -7.55 -4.36 -14.49
N PRO A 50 -6.82 -4.02 -13.42
CA PRO A 50 -5.66 -3.14 -13.52
C PRO A 50 -4.65 -3.59 -14.59
N SER A 51 -4.35 -4.90 -14.68
CA SER A 51 -3.42 -5.46 -15.67
C SER A 51 -3.84 -5.23 -17.11
N ASP A 52 -5.14 -5.11 -17.38
CA ASP A 52 -5.65 -4.87 -18.73
C ASP A 52 -5.22 -3.51 -19.30
N LEU A 53 -4.87 -2.55 -18.42
CA LEU A 53 -4.35 -1.24 -18.85
C LEU A 53 -3.05 -1.32 -19.67
N LEU A 54 -2.31 -2.42 -19.58
CA LEU A 54 -1.12 -2.67 -20.39
C LEU A 54 -1.43 -3.37 -21.73
N THR A 55 -2.67 -3.80 -21.94
CA THR A 55 -3.12 -4.44 -23.19
C THR A 55 -3.69 -3.42 -24.19
N ASP A 56 -3.94 -3.87 -25.42
CA ASP A 56 -4.58 -3.02 -26.44
C ASP A 56 -6.00 -2.60 -26.03
N ALA A 57 -6.76 -3.49 -25.39
CA ALA A 57 -8.08 -3.16 -24.84
C ALA A 57 -8.00 -2.03 -23.79
N GLY A 58 -7.02 -2.09 -22.90
CA GLY A 58 -6.79 -1.05 -21.92
C GLY A 58 -6.36 0.27 -22.55
N ARG A 59 -5.51 0.25 -23.58
CA ARG A 59 -5.12 1.45 -24.34
C ARG A 59 -6.32 2.14 -24.99
N VAL A 60 -7.24 1.36 -25.55
CA VAL A 60 -8.50 1.88 -26.10
C VAL A 60 -9.36 2.49 -24.98
N ALA A 61 -9.51 1.79 -23.86
CA ALA A 61 -10.26 2.28 -22.71
C ALA A 61 -9.71 3.60 -22.16
N LEU A 62 -8.38 3.81 -22.16
CA LEU A 62 -7.76 5.06 -21.70
C LEU A 62 -8.26 6.32 -22.46
N ALA A 63 -8.90 6.18 -23.61
CA ALA A 63 -9.52 7.31 -24.30
C ALA A 63 -10.65 7.96 -23.49
N SER A 64 -11.31 7.20 -22.61
CA SER A 64 -12.40 7.67 -21.72
C SER A 64 -11.99 7.77 -20.24
N VAL A 65 -10.70 7.73 -19.91
CA VAL A 65 -10.23 7.76 -18.51
C VAL A 65 -10.59 9.06 -17.76
N GLN A 66 -10.96 10.11 -18.46
CA GLN A 66 -11.50 11.35 -17.87
C GLN A 66 -12.78 11.10 -17.05
N GLU A 67 -13.54 10.04 -17.36
CA GLU A 67 -14.69 9.60 -16.57
C GLU A 67 -14.29 9.22 -15.14
N ALA A 68 -13.04 8.74 -14.94
CA ALA A 68 -12.44 8.52 -13.64
C ALA A 68 -11.81 9.78 -13.03
N ARG A 69 -12.04 10.98 -13.63
CA ARG A 69 -11.43 12.26 -13.22
C ARG A 69 -9.90 12.27 -13.25
N LEU A 70 -9.32 11.52 -14.17
CA LEU A 70 -7.89 11.41 -14.35
C LEU A 70 -7.46 11.94 -15.72
N GLU A 71 -6.28 12.53 -15.77
CA GLU A 71 -5.67 12.97 -17.01
C GLU A 71 -5.00 11.77 -17.70
N ARG A 72 -5.36 11.52 -18.96
CA ARG A 72 -4.82 10.43 -19.77
C ARG A 72 -3.30 10.43 -19.83
N LYS A 73 -2.67 11.59 -20.11
CA LYS A 73 -1.22 11.72 -20.19
C LYS A 73 -0.51 11.32 -18.91
N ARG A 74 -1.11 11.66 -17.75
CA ARG A 74 -0.59 11.26 -16.44
C ARG A 74 -0.64 9.75 -16.27
N VAL A 75 -1.75 9.10 -16.61
CA VAL A 75 -1.90 7.64 -16.50
C VAL A 75 -0.91 6.93 -17.42
N GLU A 76 -0.80 7.35 -18.69
CA GLU A 76 0.16 6.80 -19.66
C GLU A 76 1.61 6.95 -19.17
N PHE A 77 1.99 8.12 -18.64
CA PHE A 77 3.30 8.36 -18.05
C PHE A 77 3.57 7.39 -16.90
N LEU A 78 2.62 7.26 -15.97
CA LEU A 78 2.75 6.39 -14.80
C LEU A 78 2.88 4.91 -15.19
N LEU A 79 2.14 4.45 -16.18
CA LEU A 79 2.26 3.08 -16.73
C LEU A 79 3.63 2.83 -17.39
N GLY A 80 4.29 3.87 -17.90
CA GLY A 80 5.62 3.79 -18.52
C GLY A 80 6.80 3.64 -17.55
N ARG A 81 6.60 3.63 -16.22
CA ARG A 81 7.67 3.64 -15.21
C ARG A 81 8.30 2.27 -14.89
N GLY A 82 8.21 1.30 -15.82
CA GLY A 82 8.62 -0.09 -15.59
C GLY A 82 10.07 -0.25 -15.11
N THR A 83 11.03 0.49 -15.69
CA THR A 83 12.44 0.43 -15.28
C THR A 83 12.63 0.93 -13.85
N ALA A 84 12.02 2.06 -13.49
CA ALA A 84 12.10 2.60 -12.13
C ALA A 84 11.48 1.65 -11.10
N MET A 85 10.35 1.03 -11.44
CA MET A 85 9.71 0.00 -10.63
C MET A 85 10.63 -1.22 -10.42
N ALA A 86 11.24 -1.74 -11.48
CA ALA A 86 12.12 -2.90 -11.39
C ALA A 86 13.31 -2.65 -10.45
N LEU A 87 13.97 -1.49 -10.57
CA LEU A 87 15.06 -1.10 -9.69
C LEU A 87 14.61 -0.91 -8.23
N ALA A 88 13.39 -0.40 -8.02
CA ALA A 88 12.84 -0.26 -6.68
C ALA A 88 12.52 -1.62 -6.06
N LEU A 89 11.91 -2.53 -6.80
CA LEU A 89 11.61 -3.90 -6.36
C LEU A 89 12.87 -4.64 -5.94
N GLU A 90 13.95 -4.52 -6.71
CA GLU A 90 15.24 -5.14 -6.36
C GLU A 90 15.80 -4.59 -5.03
N ARG A 91 15.75 -3.26 -4.83
CA ARG A 91 16.19 -2.64 -3.57
C ARG A 91 15.34 -3.09 -2.38
N TRP A 92 14.01 -3.13 -2.55
CA TRP A 92 13.09 -3.55 -1.50
C TRP A 92 13.27 -5.02 -1.16
N ALA A 93 13.46 -5.87 -2.17
CA ALA A 93 13.76 -7.30 -1.96
C ALA A 93 15.02 -7.51 -1.12
N ARG A 94 16.11 -6.79 -1.44
CA ARG A 94 17.36 -6.84 -0.64
C ARG A 94 17.15 -6.37 0.80
N GLY A 95 16.22 -5.43 1.03
CA GLY A 95 15.84 -4.96 2.35
C GLY A 95 14.80 -5.84 3.08
N GLY A 96 14.40 -6.97 2.51
CA GLY A 96 13.38 -7.86 3.09
C GLY A 96 11.97 -7.25 3.09
N LEU A 97 11.73 -6.24 2.25
CA LEU A 97 10.43 -5.61 2.12
C LEU A 97 9.53 -6.37 1.14
N TRP A 98 8.26 -6.48 1.48
CA TRP A 98 7.22 -6.95 0.59
C TRP A 98 6.23 -5.84 0.23
N VAL A 99 5.54 -6.03 -0.88
CA VAL A 99 4.47 -5.14 -1.34
C VAL A 99 3.24 -5.99 -1.66
N ILE A 100 2.07 -5.49 -1.29
CA ILE A 100 0.77 -6.04 -1.67
C ILE A 100 -0.15 -4.92 -2.13
N SER A 101 -1.12 -5.22 -2.96
CA SER A 101 -2.06 -4.24 -3.49
C SER A 101 -3.51 -4.56 -3.17
N ARG A 102 -4.38 -3.56 -3.27
CA ARG A 102 -5.84 -3.76 -3.17
C ARG A 102 -6.42 -4.67 -4.24
N ALA A 103 -5.69 -4.90 -5.34
CA ALA A 103 -6.10 -5.78 -6.42
C ALA A 103 -5.88 -7.26 -6.08
N ASP A 104 -4.97 -7.55 -5.12
CA ASP A 104 -4.69 -8.93 -4.70
C ASP A 104 -5.82 -9.46 -3.82
N VAL A 105 -6.51 -10.49 -4.31
CA VAL A 105 -7.55 -11.17 -3.54
C VAL A 105 -6.87 -12.07 -2.50
N GLY A 106 -7.26 -11.91 -1.23
CA GLY A 106 -6.75 -12.73 -0.12
C GLY A 106 -5.44 -12.27 0.51
N SER A 107 -4.66 -11.39 -0.13
CA SER A 107 -3.41 -10.88 0.45
C SER A 107 -3.54 -9.49 1.06
N PHE A 108 -4.48 -8.69 0.58
CA PHE A 108 -4.72 -7.35 1.11
C PHE A 108 -5.75 -7.38 2.25
N PRO A 109 -5.48 -6.76 3.43
CA PRO A 109 -6.36 -6.84 4.59
C PRO A 109 -7.78 -6.36 4.29
N GLN A 110 -8.76 -7.26 4.38
CA GLN A 110 -10.16 -6.96 4.09
C GLN A 110 -10.69 -5.85 4.99
N ARG A 111 -10.29 -5.85 6.27
CA ARG A 111 -10.67 -4.79 7.24
C ARG A 111 -10.34 -3.38 6.76
N LEU A 112 -9.18 -3.18 6.10
CA LEU A 112 -8.80 -1.88 5.54
C LEU A 112 -9.72 -1.48 4.38
N LYS A 113 -10.06 -2.43 3.49
CA LYS A 113 -11.02 -2.19 2.40
C LYS A 113 -12.39 -1.77 2.95
N ASP A 114 -12.90 -2.50 3.93
CA ASP A 114 -14.25 -2.30 4.48
C ASP A 114 -14.37 -0.99 5.26
N ARG A 115 -13.34 -0.64 6.02
CA ARG A 115 -13.33 0.57 6.85
C ARG A 115 -13.03 1.84 6.06
N LEU A 116 -12.05 1.79 5.18
CA LEU A 116 -11.55 2.95 4.45
C LEU A 116 -12.19 3.12 3.06
N LYS A 117 -12.80 2.07 2.52
CA LYS A 117 -13.46 2.09 1.21
C LYS A 117 -12.53 2.69 0.13
N ASN A 118 -12.94 3.81 -0.50
CA ASN A 118 -12.15 4.49 -1.52
C ASN A 118 -10.86 5.13 -0.99
N ALA A 119 -10.79 5.42 0.30
CA ALA A 119 -9.62 6.00 0.95
C ALA A 119 -8.59 4.93 1.38
N ALA A 120 -8.91 3.62 1.22
CA ALA A 120 -7.96 2.57 1.53
C ALA A 120 -6.71 2.72 0.64
N PRO A 121 -5.49 2.57 1.21
CA PRO A 121 -4.27 2.70 0.43
C PRO A 121 -4.25 1.67 -0.71
N PRO A 122 -3.85 2.07 -1.93
CA PRO A 122 -3.76 1.13 -3.06
C PRO A 122 -2.68 0.08 -2.87
N LEU A 123 -1.64 0.41 -2.12
CA LEU A 123 -0.46 -0.40 -1.84
C LEU A 123 -0.17 -0.42 -0.35
N LEU A 124 0.30 -1.54 0.17
CA LEU A 124 0.94 -1.67 1.47
C LEU A 124 2.36 -2.20 1.27
N TYR A 125 3.29 -1.61 2.01
CA TYR A 125 4.67 -2.04 2.10
C TYR A 125 4.94 -2.51 3.51
N GLY A 126 5.68 -3.59 3.66
CA GLY A 126 6.01 -4.09 4.98
C GLY A 126 7.23 -4.99 5.00
N ALA A 127 7.66 -5.32 6.20
CA ALA A 127 8.68 -6.31 6.49
C ALA A 127 8.13 -7.29 7.53
N GLY A 128 8.66 -8.51 7.55
CA GLY A 128 8.21 -9.55 8.46
C GLY A 128 6.96 -10.30 7.99
N ASP A 129 6.22 -10.89 8.92
CA ASP A 129 5.13 -11.80 8.62
C ASP A 129 3.85 -11.06 8.20
N LYS A 130 3.44 -11.24 6.96
CA LYS A 130 2.19 -10.70 6.40
C LYS A 130 0.93 -11.21 7.11
N ALA A 131 0.97 -12.42 7.70
CA ALA A 131 -0.18 -13.00 8.39
C ALA A 131 -0.63 -12.16 9.59
N LEU A 132 0.25 -11.33 10.14
CA LEU A 132 -0.10 -10.40 11.21
C LEU A 132 -1.12 -9.34 10.78
N LEU A 133 -1.23 -9.02 9.49
CA LEU A 133 -2.19 -8.03 8.98
C LEU A 133 -3.65 -8.49 9.13
N GLU A 134 -3.89 -9.80 9.13
CA GLU A 134 -5.23 -10.38 9.29
C GLU A 134 -5.61 -10.54 10.78
N LYS A 135 -4.62 -10.54 11.67
CA LYS A 135 -4.87 -10.65 13.11
C LYS A 135 -5.46 -9.35 13.64
N GLY A 136 -6.48 -9.47 14.48
CA GLY A 136 -6.92 -8.37 15.31
C GLY A 136 -5.87 -8.08 16.38
N GLY A 137 -5.87 -6.85 16.91
CA GLY A 137 -4.89 -6.48 17.92
C GLY A 137 -5.36 -5.33 18.80
N LEU A 138 -4.59 -5.07 19.86
CA LEU A 138 -4.74 -3.91 20.70
C LEU A 138 -3.98 -2.73 20.08
N ALA A 139 -4.67 -1.63 19.78
CA ALA A 139 -4.02 -0.39 19.38
C ALA A 139 -3.47 0.34 20.60
N ILE A 140 -2.16 0.60 20.61
CA ILE A 140 -1.50 1.40 21.65
C ILE A 140 -0.94 2.65 20.98
N ILE A 141 -1.44 3.81 21.41
CA ILE A 141 -1.01 5.12 20.92
C ILE A 141 -0.87 6.08 22.09
N GLY A 142 0.06 7.04 22.02
CA GLY A 142 0.20 7.99 23.10
C GLY A 142 1.22 9.11 22.84
N SER A 143 1.58 9.79 23.92
CA SER A 143 2.48 10.94 23.87
C SER A 143 3.88 10.57 23.38
N ARG A 144 4.50 11.46 22.59
CA ARG A 144 5.91 11.37 22.24
C ARG A 144 6.84 11.71 23.42
N ASP A 145 6.35 12.52 24.35
CA ASP A 145 7.01 12.94 25.58
C ASP A 145 6.25 12.39 26.79
N ALA A 146 6.23 11.06 26.90
CA ALA A 146 5.58 10.35 27.98
C ALA A 146 6.52 10.23 29.22
N SER A 147 5.94 10.23 30.41
CA SER A 147 6.69 9.97 31.66
C SER A 147 7.22 8.54 31.68
N GLU A 148 8.29 8.29 32.46
CA GLU A 148 8.85 6.94 32.58
C GLU A 148 7.84 5.93 33.16
N SER A 149 6.95 6.37 34.03
CA SER A 149 5.87 5.52 34.54
C SER A 149 4.91 5.10 33.44
N ALA A 150 4.53 6.02 32.53
CA ALA A 150 3.69 5.71 31.37
C ALA A 150 4.39 4.76 30.39
N LEU A 151 5.68 4.97 30.12
CA LEU A 151 6.47 4.09 29.27
C LEU A 151 6.62 2.68 29.88
N SER A 152 6.84 2.59 31.19
CA SER A 152 6.90 1.32 31.91
C SER A 152 5.58 0.56 31.86
N PHE A 153 4.46 1.27 32.09
CA PHE A 153 3.12 0.68 31.94
C PHE A 153 2.89 0.16 30.52
N THR A 154 3.25 0.96 29.50
CA THR A 154 3.08 0.58 28.09
C THR A 154 3.87 -0.69 27.77
N ARG A 155 5.15 -0.76 28.16
CA ARG A 155 5.98 -1.96 27.96
C ARG A 155 5.38 -3.19 28.64
N GLY A 156 4.90 -3.04 29.87
CA GLY A 156 4.25 -4.14 30.61
C GLY A 156 2.96 -4.63 29.93
N LEU A 157 2.14 -3.70 29.43
CA LEU A 157 0.92 -4.01 28.70
C LEU A 157 1.22 -4.72 27.36
N ALA A 158 2.17 -4.20 26.58
CA ALA A 158 2.57 -4.79 25.32
C ALA A 158 3.16 -6.21 25.50
N ALA A 159 4.02 -6.38 26.51
CA ALA A 159 4.58 -7.69 26.85
C ALA A 159 3.49 -8.71 27.24
N ARG A 160 2.49 -8.28 28.01
CA ARG A 160 1.35 -9.13 28.35
C ARG A 160 0.51 -9.50 27.14
N CYS A 161 0.23 -8.55 26.25
CA CYS A 161 -0.46 -8.84 24.98
C CYS A 161 0.31 -9.89 24.17
N ALA A 162 1.63 -9.74 24.03
CA ALA A 162 2.46 -10.68 23.30
C ALA A 162 2.44 -12.08 23.94
N HIS A 163 2.51 -12.16 25.28
CA HIS A 163 2.43 -13.43 26.02
C HIS A 163 1.09 -14.14 25.80
N GLU A 164 0.00 -13.38 25.73
CA GLU A 164 -1.36 -13.91 25.49
C GLU A 164 -1.67 -14.12 23.99
N GLY A 165 -0.68 -13.92 23.09
CA GLY A 165 -0.84 -14.08 21.64
C GLY A 165 -1.67 -13.00 20.98
N LEU A 166 -1.92 -11.87 21.67
CA LEU A 166 -2.63 -10.72 21.15
C LEU A 166 -1.64 -9.78 20.43
N ALA A 167 -1.88 -9.48 19.16
CA ALA A 167 -1.06 -8.55 18.42
C ALA A 167 -1.20 -7.11 18.97
N VAL A 168 -0.09 -6.37 19.01
CA VAL A 168 -0.08 -4.94 19.31
C VAL A 168 0.06 -4.16 18.01
N VAL A 169 -0.73 -3.11 17.83
CA VAL A 169 -0.68 -2.19 16.69
C VAL A 169 -0.30 -0.80 17.20
N SER A 170 0.83 -0.29 16.74
CA SER A 170 1.33 1.03 17.15
C SER A 170 1.95 1.77 15.95
N GLY A 171 2.05 3.09 16.05
CA GLY A 171 2.56 3.94 14.98
C GLY A 171 4.09 4.03 14.88
N GLY A 172 4.83 3.44 15.84
CA GLY A 172 6.29 3.46 15.87
C GLY A 172 6.91 4.84 16.10
N ALA A 173 6.16 5.82 16.58
CA ALA A 173 6.67 7.13 16.93
C ALA A 173 7.45 7.06 18.26
N ARG A 174 8.27 8.10 18.54
CA ARG A 174 8.93 8.25 19.85
C ARG A 174 7.90 8.21 21.00
N GLY A 175 8.30 7.76 22.17
CA GLY A 175 7.47 7.74 23.37
C GLY A 175 6.62 6.47 23.51
N VAL A 176 5.33 6.60 23.75
CA VAL A 176 4.43 5.46 23.98
C VAL A 176 4.45 4.46 22.83
N ASP A 177 4.41 4.95 21.59
CA ASP A 177 4.39 4.06 20.43
C ASP A 177 5.64 3.18 20.32
N ALA A 178 6.82 3.75 20.60
CA ALA A 178 8.08 3.00 20.58
C ALA A 178 8.24 2.05 21.78
N ALA A 179 7.49 2.28 22.86
CA ALA A 179 7.46 1.42 24.04
C ALA A 179 6.48 0.25 23.91
N ALA A 180 5.57 0.34 22.95
CA ALA A 180 4.58 -0.67 22.63
C ALA A 180 5.15 -1.77 21.73
#